data_6e13d97eb6ac3ab76dd57be210b4c7b2
#
_entry.id   6e13d97eb6ac3ab76dd57be210b4c7b2
#
_cell.length_a   1.000
_cell.length_b   1.000
_cell.length_c   1.000
_cell.angle_alpha   90.00
_cell.angle_beta   90.00
_cell.angle_gamma   90.00
#
_symmetry.space_group_name_H-M   'P 1'
#
loop_
_entity.id
_entity.type
_entity.pdbx_description
1 polymer ?
#
loop_
_entity_poly.entity_id
_entity_poly.type
_entity_poly.pdbx_seq_one_letter_code
_entity_poly.pdbx_strand_id
1 'polypeptide(L)'
;MKTVFVLRHGKAEGHSAGGDFARKLTDRGEVDAAKAGKHIAGIILSPSWIVTSDAARAMSTARIVAKVMGVEEVDVDHDIYEASVNDLVQVVHRMPEAEQTAVIVGHNPGLEGLIYFLADDPSKIVGLGTACVAQLELAVDRWGDVHSGCGRVVSTYSP
;
A
#
# COMPACT_ATOMS: atom_id res chain seq x y z
N MET A 1 17.96 4.19 5.35
CA MET A 1 17.14 3.61 4.25
C MET A 1 15.73 3.35 4.75
N LYS A 2 14.73 3.66 3.97
CA LYS A 2 13.32 3.39 4.29
C LYS A 2 12.81 2.24 3.40
N THR A 3 11.78 1.52 3.86
CA THR A 3 11.11 0.48 3.09
C THR A 3 9.62 0.77 3.01
N VAL A 4 9.05 0.75 1.81
CA VAL A 4 7.61 0.89 1.61
C VAL A 4 7.04 -0.33 0.91
N PHE A 5 5.94 -0.85 1.46
CA PHE A 5 5.10 -1.84 0.81
C PHE A 5 3.90 -1.13 0.21
N VAL A 6 3.75 -1.23 -1.10
CA VAL A 6 2.62 -0.67 -1.83
C VAL A 6 1.63 -1.79 -2.09
N LEU A 7 0.46 -1.70 -1.47
CA LEU A 7 -0.57 -2.74 -1.47
C LEU A 7 -1.87 -2.22 -2.09
N ARG A 8 -2.30 -2.82 -3.19
CA ARG A 8 -3.62 -2.56 -3.74
C ARG A 8 -4.67 -3.31 -2.93
N HIS A 9 -5.83 -2.66 -2.66
CA HIS A 9 -6.95 -3.31 -1.99
C HIS A 9 -7.33 -4.66 -2.63
N GLY A 10 -7.91 -5.56 -1.85
CA GLY A 10 -8.38 -6.86 -2.33
C GLY A 10 -9.57 -6.76 -3.28
N LYS A 11 -9.95 -7.89 -3.88
CA LYS A 11 -11.12 -7.98 -4.78
C LYS A 11 -12.35 -7.40 -4.11
N ALA A 12 -13.00 -6.44 -4.77
CA ALA A 12 -14.22 -5.78 -4.29
C ALA A 12 -15.42 -6.12 -5.18
N GLU A 13 -16.61 -5.99 -4.61
CA GLU A 13 -17.86 -6.08 -5.37
C GLU A 13 -17.88 -5.02 -6.50
N GLY A 14 -18.55 -5.35 -7.62
CA GLY A 14 -18.57 -4.45 -8.79
C GLY A 14 -19.49 -3.24 -8.63
N HIS A 15 -20.40 -3.25 -7.63
CA HIS A 15 -21.38 -2.20 -7.39
C HIS A 15 -21.77 -2.14 -5.92
N SER A 16 -22.11 -0.95 -5.44
CA SER A 16 -22.73 -0.71 -4.15
C SER A 16 -23.79 0.37 -4.26
N ALA A 17 -24.87 0.24 -3.52
CA ALA A 17 -25.93 1.24 -3.44
C ALA A 17 -25.39 2.58 -2.91
N GLY A 18 -24.33 2.57 -2.10
CA GLY A 18 -23.63 3.76 -1.59
C GLY A 18 -22.59 4.35 -2.54
N GLY A 19 -22.46 3.83 -3.76
CA GLY A 19 -21.47 4.28 -4.76
C GLY A 19 -20.11 3.60 -4.62
N ASP A 20 -19.13 4.04 -5.43
CA ASP A 20 -17.79 3.46 -5.50
C ASP A 20 -17.08 3.42 -4.14
N PHE A 21 -17.14 4.50 -3.40
CA PHE A 21 -16.49 4.64 -2.08
C PHE A 21 -16.97 3.57 -1.09
N ALA A 22 -18.23 3.15 -1.17
CA ALA A 22 -18.86 2.17 -0.28
C ALA A 22 -18.74 0.71 -0.74
N ARG A 23 -18.15 0.43 -1.91
CA ARG A 23 -17.94 -0.92 -2.41
C ARG A 23 -17.08 -1.72 -1.44
N LYS A 24 -17.55 -2.91 -1.05
CA LYS A 24 -16.93 -3.77 -0.04
C LYS A 24 -16.08 -4.87 -0.69
N LEU A 25 -15.14 -5.42 0.07
CA LEU A 25 -14.43 -6.62 -0.33
C LEU A 25 -15.42 -7.79 -0.54
N THR A 26 -15.11 -8.62 -1.53
CA THR A 26 -15.69 -9.96 -1.65
C THR A 26 -15.05 -10.90 -0.63
N ASP A 27 -15.63 -12.10 -0.43
CA ASP A 27 -15.02 -13.15 0.40
C ASP A 27 -13.60 -13.49 -0.11
N ARG A 28 -13.42 -13.56 -1.42
CA ARG A 28 -12.11 -13.76 -2.04
C ARG A 28 -11.15 -12.60 -1.72
N GLY A 29 -11.64 -11.36 -1.74
CA GLY A 29 -10.86 -10.18 -1.39
C GLY A 29 -10.35 -10.24 0.05
N GLU A 30 -11.16 -10.71 0.98
CA GLU A 30 -10.75 -10.88 2.39
C GLU A 30 -9.66 -11.94 2.54
N VAL A 31 -9.81 -13.08 1.87
CA VAL A 31 -8.80 -14.16 1.86
C VAL A 31 -7.48 -13.66 1.27
N ASP A 32 -7.54 -12.96 0.15
CA ASP A 32 -6.35 -12.44 -0.52
C ASP A 32 -5.65 -11.34 0.30
N ALA A 33 -6.41 -10.51 0.99
CA ALA A 33 -5.86 -9.52 1.93
C ALA A 33 -5.08 -10.19 3.08
N ALA A 34 -5.62 -11.28 3.64
CA ALA A 34 -4.93 -12.04 4.68
C ALA A 34 -3.63 -12.68 4.16
N LYS A 35 -3.64 -13.17 2.92
CA LYS A 35 -2.43 -13.70 2.28
C LYS A 35 -1.37 -12.61 2.08
N ALA A 36 -1.77 -11.42 1.64
CA ALA A 36 -0.88 -10.27 1.51
C ALA A 36 -0.25 -9.89 2.86
N GLY A 37 -1.05 -9.86 3.93
CA GLY A 37 -0.57 -9.62 5.28
C GLY A 37 0.46 -10.64 5.74
N LYS A 38 0.23 -11.92 5.48
CA LYS A 38 1.18 -13.01 5.80
C LYS A 38 2.48 -12.87 5.01
N HIS A 39 2.39 -12.48 3.75
CA HIS A 39 3.56 -12.24 2.92
C HIS A 39 4.44 -11.12 3.51
N ILE A 40 3.85 -9.98 3.85
CA ILE A 40 4.57 -8.86 4.43
C ILE A 40 5.15 -9.25 5.80
N ALA A 41 4.37 -9.91 6.65
CA ALA A 41 4.82 -10.36 7.98
C ALA A 41 6.00 -11.34 7.92
N GLY A 42 6.12 -12.10 6.83
CA GLY A 42 7.25 -13.01 6.60
C GLY A 42 8.56 -12.29 6.22
N ILE A 43 8.47 -11.03 5.80
CA ILE A 43 9.63 -10.23 5.37
C ILE A 43 10.15 -9.35 6.51
N ILE A 44 9.24 -8.73 7.27
CA ILE A 44 9.59 -7.79 8.32
C ILE A 44 9.28 -8.34 9.70
N LEU A 45 10.21 -8.15 10.63
CA LEU A 45 10.11 -8.66 11.99
C LEU A 45 9.44 -7.68 12.96
N SER A 46 9.35 -6.41 12.62
CA SER A 46 8.83 -5.37 13.48
C SER A 46 7.50 -4.83 12.95
N PRO A 47 6.61 -4.40 13.83
CA PRO A 47 5.41 -3.67 13.42
C PRO A 47 5.78 -2.50 12.54
N SER A 48 4.97 -2.23 11.54
CA SER A 48 5.16 -1.16 10.58
C SER A 48 4.01 -0.18 10.68
N TRP A 49 4.24 1.00 10.21
CA TRP A 49 3.19 1.97 9.98
C TRP A 49 2.31 1.54 8.81
N ILE A 50 1.00 1.51 9.02
CA ILE A 50 0.04 1.20 7.96
C ILE A 50 -0.85 2.42 7.76
N VAL A 51 -0.91 2.92 6.53
CA VAL A 51 -1.81 3.99 6.13
C VAL A 51 -2.68 3.52 4.97
N THR A 52 -3.97 3.85 5.01
CA THR A 52 -4.95 3.41 4.01
C THR A 52 -5.86 4.53 3.55
N SER A 53 -6.33 4.40 2.28
CA SER A 53 -7.53 5.10 1.83
C SER A 53 -8.71 4.78 2.74
N ASP A 54 -9.62 5.71 2.89
CA ASP A 54 -10.87 5.54 3.65
C ASP A 54 -12.00 4.87 2.85
N ALA A 55 -11.81 4.52 1.59
CA ALA A 55 -12.76 3.70 0.85
C ALA A 55 -12.93 2.33 1.53
N ALA A 56 -14.17 1.82 1.58
CA ALA A 56 -14.51 0.62 2.34
C ALA A 56 -13.59 -0.58 2.02
N ARG A 57 -13.31 -0.83 0.74
CA ARG A 57 -12.45 -1.94 0.30
C ARG A 57 -11.00 -1.81 0.74
N ALA A 58 -10.49 -0.59 0.78
CA ALA A 58 -9.10 -0.33 1.21
C ALA A 58 -8.98 -0.42 2.72
N MET A 59 -9.91 0.16 3.47
CA MET A 59 -9.93 0.07 4.93
C MET A 59 -10.04 -1.37 5.41
N SER A 60 -10.92 -2.17 4.81
CA SER A 60 -11.07 -3.58 5.16
C SER A 60 -9.79 -4.36 4.86
N THR A 61 -9.16 -4.12 3.71
CA THR A 61 -7.86 -4.73 3.37
C THR A 61 -6.80 -4.38 4.41
N ALA A 62 -6.66 -3.10 4.74
CA ALA A 62 -5.67 -2.63 5.70
C ALA A 62 -5.87 -3.22 7.10
N ARG A 63 -7.11 -3.31 7.57
CA ARG A 63 -7.44 -3.92 8.87
C ARG A 63 -7.11 -5.40 8.93
N ILE A 64 -7.40 -6.15 7.86
CA ILE A 64 -7.05 -7.56 7.76
C ILE A 64 -5.53 -7.73 7.81
N VAL A 65 -4.81 -6.94 7.03
CA VAL A 65 -3.34 -6.95 6.99
C VAL A 65 -2.75 -6.59 8.37
N ALA A 66 -3.25 -5.53 9.00
CA ALA A 66 -2.81 -5.11 10.33
C ALA A 66 -2.99 -6.21 11.37
N LYS A 67 -4.14 -6.89 11.37
CA LYS A 67 -4.42 -8.01 12.28
C LYS A 67 -3.42 -9.15 12.08
N VAL A 68 -3.13 -9.51 10.84
CA VAL A 68 -2.17 -10.58 10.52
C VAL A 68 -0.76 -10.20 10.93
N MET A 69 -0.39 -8.93 10.76
CA MET A 69 0.96 -8.43 11.11
C MET A 69 1.12 -8.08 12.59
N GLY A 70 0.06 -8.10 13.38
CA GLY A 70 0.10 -7.69 14.80
C GLY A 70 0.25 -6.18 14.99
N VAL A 71 -0.19 -5.37 14.03
CA VAL A 71 -0.23 -3.91 14.11
C VAL A 71 -1.58 -3.49 14.70
N GLU A 72 -1.55 -2.74 15.79
CA GLU A 72 -2.78 -2.38 16.53
C GLU A 72 -3.60 -1.30 15.84
N GLU A 73 -2.93 -0.33 15.24
CA GLU A 73 -3.58 0.85 14.65
C GLU A 73 -3.29 0.97 13.15
N VAL A 74 -4.31 1.39 12.42
CA VAL A 74 -4.22 1.73 11.01
C VAL A 74 -4.57 3.20 10.86
N ASP A 75 -3.68 3.97 10.25
CA ASP A 75 -3.97 5.35 9.89
C ASP A 75 -4.82 5.42 8.63
N VAL A 76 -5.72 6.37 8.61
CA VAL A 76 -6.64 6.60 7.51
C VAL A 76 -6.34 7.96 6.89
N ASP A 77 -6.13 8.00 5.57
CA ASP A 77 -5.84 9.22 4.84
C ASP A 77 -6.69 9.29 3.57
N HIS A 78 -7.65 10.24 3.56
CA HIS A 78 -8.56 10.43 2.43
C HIS A 78 -7.81 10.82 1.14
N ASP A 79 -6.63 11.43 1.24
CA ASP A 79 -5.83 11.82 0.08
C ASP A 79 -5.37 10.63 -0.77
N ILE A 80 -5.49 9.40 -0.25
CA ILE A 80 -5.18 8.19 -1.01
C ILE A 80 -6.34 7.79 -1.94
N TYR A 81 -7.57 8.19 -1.64
CA TYR A 81 -8.73 7.90 -2.49
C TYR A 81 -8.72 8.79 -3.73
N GLU A 82 -8.80 8.16 -4.91
CA GLU A 82 -8.73 8.87 -6.20
C GLU A 82 -7.47 9.74 -6.36
N ALA A 83 -6.37 9.30 -5.75
CA ALA A 83 -5.14 10.07 -5.66
C ALA A 83 -4.39 10.16 -6.98
N SER A 84 -3.83 11.34 -7.24
CA SER A 84 -2.73 11.49 -8.20
C SER A 84 -1.43 10.93 -7.61
N VAL A 85 -0.41 10.75 -8.44
CA VAL A 85 0.92 10.35 -7.97
C VAL A 85 1.47 11.38 -6.96
N ASN A 86 1.28 12.66 -7.25
CA ASN A 86 1.74 13.72 -6.35
C ASN A 86 1.05 13.64 -4.98
N ASP A 87 -0.26 13.36 -4.93
CA ASP A 87 -0.99 13.18 -3.67
C ASP A 87 -0.38 12.02 -2.87
N LEU A 88 -0.07 10.91 -3.52
CA LEU A 88 0.54 9.75 -2.86
C LEU A 88 1.96 10.02 -2.38
N VAL A 89 2.75 10.79 -3.13
CA VAL A 89 4.08 11.23 -2.71
C VAL A 89 3.97 12.09 -1.44
N GLN A 90 2.98 12.99 -1.37
CA GLN A 90 2.72 13.78 -0.17
C GLN A 90 2.32 12.91 1.03
N VAL A 91 1.55 11.85 0.82
CA VAL A 91 1.24 10.86 1.88
C VAL A 91 2.52 10.22 2.39
N VAL A 92 3.41 9.79 1.49
CA VAL A 92 4.71 9.20 1.86
C VAL A 92 5.56 10.20 2.65
N HIS A 93 5.60 11.47 2.22
CA HIS A 93 6.36 12.51 2.93
C HIS A 93 5.88 12.74 4.36
N ARG A 94 4.61 12.46 4.66
CA ARG A 94 4.01 12.63 5.99
C ARG A 94 4.14 11.40 6.89
N MET A 95 4.73 10.32 6.42
CA MET A 95 4.92 9.11 7.25
C MET A 95 5.81 9.41 8.47
N PRO A 96 5.54 8.77 9.62
CA PRO A 96 6.31 9.03 10.83
C PRO A 96 7.79 8.71 10.65
N GLU A 97 8.65 9.67 10.93
CA GLU A 97 10.10 9.51 10.74
C GLU A 97 10.72 8.43 11.65
N ALA A 98 10.08 8.12 12.78
CA ALA A 98 10.50 7.03 13.66
C ALA A 98 10.35 5.65 13.03
N GLU A 99 9.43 5.52 12.05
CA GLU A 99 9.18 4.25 11.36
C GLU A 99 10.14 4.05 10.20
N GLN A 100 10.79 2.89 10.15
CA GLN A 100 11.69 2.53 9.04
C GLN A 100 10.92 1.86 7.90
N THR A 101 9.77 1.28 8.20
CA THR A 101 8.95 0.52 7.25
C THR A 101 7.51 0.98 7.32
N ALA A 102 6.89 1.14 6.15
CA ALA A 102 5.49 1.52 6.03
C ALA A 102 4.77 0.67 4.99
N VAL A 103 3.47 0.51 5.19
CA VAL A 103 2.54 -0.10 4.23
C VAL A 103 1.54 0.98 3.81
N ILE A 104 1.42 1.22 2.51
CA ILE A 104 0.38 2.09 1.95
C ILE A 104 -0.64 1.25 1.20
N VAL A 105 -1.91 1.37 1.58
CA VAL A 105 -3.03 0.63 0.98
C VAL A 105 -3.91 1.58 0.19
N GLY A 106 -4.11 1.28 -1.08
CA GLY A 106 -4.87 2.18 -1.94
C GLY A 106 -5.36 1.53 -3.22
N HIS A 107 -5.35 2.31 -4.28
CA HIS A 107 -6.03 2.03 -5.53
C HIS A 107 -5.13 2.28 -6.75
N ASN A 108 -5.44 1.58 -7.86
CA ASN A 108 -4.90 1.93 -9.16
C ASN A 108 -5.83 2.94 -9.87
N PRO A 109 -5.28 3.76 -10.78
CA PRO A 109 -3.90 3.75 -11.28
C PRO A 109 -2.88 4.44 -10.37
N GLY A 110 -3.30 5.09 -9.29
CA GLY A 110 -2.41 5.87 -8.42
C GLY A 110 -1.22 5.08 -7.89
N LEU A 111 -1.45 3.87 -7.35
CA LEU A 111 -0.38 3.06 -6.78
C LEU A 111 0.66 2.60 -7.81
N GLU A 112 0.22 2.19 -9.00
CA GLU A 112 1.16 1.85 -10.08
C GLU A 112 1.99 3.08 -10.47
N GLY A 113 1.36 4.24 -10.55
CA GLY A 113 2.05 5.51 -10.79
C GLY A 113 3.06 5.86 -9.70
N LEU A 114 2.74 5.60 -8.44
CA LEU A 114 3.67 5.80 -7.32
C LEU A 114 4.88 4.88 -7.43
N ILE A 115 4.67 3.60 -7.72
CA ILE A 115 5.76 2.63 -7.92
C ILE A 115 6.66 3.10 -9.07
N TYR A 116 6.07 3.49 -10.19
CA TYR A 116 6.81 4.01 -11.35
C TYR A 116 7.63 5.26 -11.00
N PHE A 117 7.05 6.18 -10.24
CA PHE A 117 7.73 7.39 -9.78
C PHE A 117 8.94 7.08 -8.89
N LEU A 118 8.77 6.13 -7.95
CA LEU A 118 9.80 5.79 -6.97
C LEU A 118 10.94 4.95 -7.56
N ALA A 119 10.66 4.11 -8.56
CA ALA A 119 11.61 3.12 -9.05
C ALA A 119 12.80 3.74 -9.77
N ASP A 120 14.00 3.28 -9.44
CA ASP A 120 15.24 3.61 -10.12
C ASP A 120 15.29 3.01 -11.54
N ASP A 121 14.62 1.90 -11.76
CA ASP A 121 14.50 1.24 -13.06
C ASP A 121 13.03 0.91 -13.37
N PRO A 122 12.27 1.87 -13.95
CA PRO A 122 10.87 1.66 -14.28
C PRO A 122 10.60 0.52 -15.26
N SER A 123 11.60 0.05 -16.03
CA SER A 123 11.43 -1.07 -16.98
C SER A 123 11.15 -2.41 -16.28
N LYS A 124 11.43 -2.52 -14.98
CA LYS A 124 11.21 -3.72 -14.17
C LYS A 124 9.84 -3.76 -13.50
N ILE A 125 9.02 -2.74 -13.70
CA ILE A 125 7.72 -2.65 -13.03
C ILE A 125 6.72 -3.57 -13.72
N VAL A 126 6.05 -4.39 -12.89
CA VAL A 126 4.92 -5.22 -13.29
C VAL A 126 3.64 -4.57 -12.75
N GLY A 127 2.53 -4.73 -13.47
CA GLY A 127 1.24 -4.23 -13.02
C GLY A 127 0.86 -4.75 -11.63
N LEU A 128 0.13 -3.94 -10.87
CA LEU A 128 -0.30 -4.26 -9.50
C LEU A 128 -1.77 -4.69 -9.49
N GLY A 129 -2.05 -5.98 -9.43
CA GLY A 129 -3.40 -6.52 -9.29
C GLY A 129 -3.98 -6.32 -7.90
N THR A 130 -5.26 -6.69 -7.69
CA THR A 130 -5.89 -6.63 -6.36
C THR A 130 -5.15 -7.50 -5.36
N ALA A 131 -4.96 -7.00 -4.13
CA ALA A 131 -4.18 -7.60 -3.05
C ALA A 131 -2.72 -7.95 -3.41
N CYS A 132 -2.21 -7.44 -4.53
CA CYS A 132 -0.80 -7.54 -4.87
C CYS A 132 0.01 -6.52 -4.07
N VAL A 133 1.24 -6.89 -3.75
CA VAL A 133 2.18 -6.10 -2.96
C VAL A 133 3.45 -5.85 -3.77
N ALA A 134 3.91 -4.62 -3.81
CA ALA A 134 5.25 -4.28 -4.27
C ALA A 134 6.08 -3.78 -3.08
N GLN A 135 7.25 -4.35 -2.88
CA GLN A 135 8.21 -3.90 -1.87
C GLN A 135 9.28 -3.05 -2.53
N LEU A 136 9.47 -1.84 -2.03
CA LEU A 136 10.54 -0.94 -2.47
C LEU A 136 11.46 -0.56 -1.31
N GLU A 137 12.75 -0.63 -1.54
CA GLU A 137 13.76 -0.03 -0.68
C GLU A 137 14.09 1.36 -1.20
N LEU A 138 13.98 2.37 -0.34
CA LEU A 138 14.18 3.76 -0.69
C LEU A 138 15.53 4.23 -0.15
N ALA A 139 16.40 4.71 -1.03
CA ALA A 139 17.74 5.20 -0.70
C ALA A 139 17.68 6.60 -0.06
N VAL A 140 16.85 6.75 0.97
CA VAL A 140 16.68 7.97 1.76
C VAL A 140 16.64 7.62 3.24
N ASP A 141 17.05 8.54 4.10
CA ASP A 141 17.01 8.36 5.55
C ASP A 141 15.72 8.92 6.17
N ARG A 142 15.05 9.79 5.46
CA ARG A 142 13.82 10.46 5.91
C ARG A 142 12.72 10.30 4.86
N TRP A 143 11.49 10.08 5.34
CA TRP A 143 10.32 10.03 4.45
C TRP A 143 10.13 11.33 3.66
N GLY A 144 10.42 12.47 4.27
CA GLY A 144 10.32 13.77 3.61
C GLY A 144 11.31 13.98 2.46
N ASP A 145 12.35 13.16 2.36
CA ASP A 145 13.36 13.25 1.29
C ASP A 145 13.07 12.33 0.09
N VAL A 146 11.97 11.60 0.13
CA VAL A 146 11.55 10.72 -0.98
C VAL A 146 11.34 11.52 -2.26
N HIS A 147 11.94 11.05 -3.35
CA HIS A 147 11.94 11.71 -4.66
C HIS A 147 11.92 10.68 -5.80
N SER A 148 11.72 11.15 -7.01
CA SER A 148 11.69 10.29 -8.19
C SER A 148 12.98 9.49 -8.35
N GLY A 149 12.85 8.19 -8.57
CA GLY A 149 13.98 7.30 -8.81
C GLY A 149 14.78 6.93 -7.56
N CYS A 150 14.32 7.29 -6.36
CA CYS A 150 15.06 6.98 -5.12
C CYS A 150 14.88 5.54 -4.64
N GLY A 151 14.02 4.75 -5.28
CA GLY A 151 13.65 3.43 -4.82
C GLY A 151 14.00 2.30 -5.75
N ARG A 152 14.25 1.13 -5.19
CA ARG A 152 14.44 -0.11 -5.93
C ARG A 152 13.31 -1.08 -5.60
N VAL A 153 12.66 -1.61 -6.63
CA VAL A 153 11.67 -2.69 -6.45
C VAL A 153 12.42 -3.97 -6.09
N VAL A 154 12.24 -4.43 -4.85
CA VAL A 154 12.94 -5.61 -4.30
C VAL A 154 12.17 -6.87 -4.59
N SER A 155 10.85 -6.83 -4.44
CA SER A 155 9.97 -7.97 -4.68
C SER A 155 8.57 -7.51 -5.04
N THR A 156 7.83 -8.40 -5.70
CA THR A 156 6.40 -8.29 -5.95
C THR A 156 5.73 -9.58 -5.55
N TYR A 157 4.50 -9.49 -5.04
CA TYR A 157 3.71 -10.63 -4.60
C TYR A 157 2.30 -10.55 -5.17
N SER A 158 1.78 -11.67 -5.64
CA SER A 158 0.38 -11.85 -6.05
C SER A 158 -0.23 -13.01 -5.28
N PRO A 159 -1.40 -12.83 -4.68
CA PRO A 159 -2.09 -13.90 -3.94
C PRO A 159 -2.59 -15.03 -4.82
#